data_60d52050740b33098768286052e6f604
#
_entry.id   60d52050740b33098768286052e6f604
#
_cell.length_a   1.000
_cell.length_b   1.000
_cell.length_c   1.000
_cell.angle_alpha   90.00
_cell.angle_beta   90.00
_cell.angle_gamma   90.00
#
_symmetry.space_group_name_H-M   'P 1'
#
loop_
_entity.id
_entity.type
_entity.pdbx_description
1 polymer ?
#
loop_
_entity_poly.entity_id
_entity_poly.type
_entity_poly.pdbx_seq_one_letter_code
_entity_poly.pdbx_strand_id
1 'polypeptide(L)'
;MTDPDRLLATCWTTAGDAAPYPGRHASPLPLRSRIEAAQRAGFTAFGILDFDVRAFLRDQDLATLHSILDDNGMDVIELEFLTRWWTDGAERAASDENRALLFSAAEALGAHHIKVAPDLADLSPPDIGFWAEAFHDLARDAESHGTRVALEFMPFANISTLDCAVEIAAASDHPAAGLLVDLWHVERSGASVDAMASVPVDLIFAIELDDGAAEPIGDPYDDTCLRRLLPGEGAFPVAEFAAALMEMGWSLPWGVEIISETYRMRSLDDCLPDVVRTTRRQLGRAREIVNEHQASAN
;
A
#
# COMPACT_ATOMS: atom_id res chain seq x y z
N MET A 1 2.68 22.85 -10.72
CA MET A 1 1.52 21.96 -10.55
C MET A 1 2.07 20.55 -10.56
N THR A 2 1.87 19.79 -9.49
CA THR A 2 2.23 18.36 -9.45
C THR A 2 1.38 17.61 -10.47
N ASP A 3 1.97 16.64 -11.16
CA ASP A 3 1.25 15.73 -12.07
C ASP A 3 0.15 15.00 -11.26
N PRO A 4 -1.14 15.11 -11.61
CA PRO A 4 -2.21 14.43 -10.89
C PRO A 4 -2.19 12.90 -11.08
N ASP A 5 -1.37 12.40 -12.00
CA ASP A 5 -1.19 10.98 -12.30
C ASP A 5 0.14 10.43 -11.77
N ARG A 6 0.66 11.01 -10.69
CA ARG A 6 1.83 10.47 -10.01
C ARG A 6 1.55 9.05 -9.53
N LEU A 7 2.47 8.13 -9.82
CA LEU A 7 2.33 6.73 -9.46
C LEU A 7 3.37 6.32 -8.43
N LEU A 8 2.94 5.53 -7.45
CA LEU A 8 3.80 4.83 -6.51
C LEU A 8 3.89 3.35 -6.93
N ALA A 9 5.10 2.86 -7.14
CA ALA A 9 5.34 1.44 -7.31
C ALA A 9 5.50 0.82 -5.92
N THR A 10 4.52 0.00 -5.47
CA THR A 10 4.66 -0.72 -4.20
C THR A 10 5.81 -1.71 -4.25
N CYS A 11 6.25 -2.21 -3.11
CA CYS A 11 7.38 -3.13 -3.07
C CYS A 11 7.16 -4.36 -3.96
N TRP A 12 5.96 -4.95 -3.93
CA TRP A 12 5.64 -6.17 -4.67
C TRP A 12 5.60 -5.97 -6.19
N THR A 13 5.17 -4.81 -6.64
CA THR A 13 5.14 -4.48 -8.08
C THR A 13 6.53 -4.49 -8.71
N THR A 14 7.57 -4.26 -7.93
CA THR A 14 8.95 -4.25 -8.43
C THR A 14 9.79 -5.43 -7.94
N ALA A 15 9.25 -6.30 -7.08
CA ALA A 15 10.03 -7.33 -6.39
C ALA A 15 10.59 -8.45 -7.28
N GLY A 16 10.17 -8.57 -8.55
CA GLY A 16 10.53 -9.70 -9.39
C GLY A 16 9.95 -11.00 -8.84
N ASP A 17 10.67 -12.12 -8.95
CA ASP A 17 10.18 -13.42 -8.44
C ASP A 17 10.26 -13.52 -6.91
N ALA A 18 9.51 -12.64 -6.25
CA ALA A 18 9.24 -12.67 -4.82
C ALA A 18 7.72 -12.65 -4.56
N ALA A 19 7.29 -13.05 -3.39
CA ALA A 19 5.87 -13.10 -3.02
C ALA A 19 5.71 -13.10 -1.49
N PRO A 20 4.55 -12.68 -0.94
CA PRO A 20 4.31 -12.63 0.51
C PRO A 20 4.06 -14.03 1.10
N TYR A 21 4.94 -14.97 0.82
CA TYR A 21 4.96 -16.32 1.40
C TYR A 21 6.22 -16.56 2.23
N PRO A 22 6.15 -17.36 3.29
CA PRO A 22 7.33 -17.70 4.08
C PRO A 22 8.50 -18.19 3.21
N GLY A 23 9.65 -17.53 3.36
CA GLY A 23 10.87 -17.85 2.59
C GLY A 23 10.90 -17.28 1.16
N ARG A 24 9.89 -16.51 0.73
CA ARG A 24 9.83 -15.89 -0.61
C ARG A 24 9.75 -14.37 -0.61
N HIS A 25 9.89 -13.73 0.56
CA HIS A 25 9.78 -12.27 0.68
C HIS A 25 10.97 -11.52 0.04
N ALA A 26 12.15 -12.13 0.03
CA ALA A 26 13.34 -11.45 -0.46
C ALA A 26 13.33 -11.37 -1.99
N SER A 27 13.41 -10.15 -2.51
CA SER A 27 13.58 -9.92 -3.95
C SER A 27 14.91 -10.49 -4.44
N PRO A 28 14.94 -11.19 -5.59
CA PRO A 28 16.19 -11.59 -6.25
C PRO A 28 16.88 -10.40 -6.94
N LEU A 29 16.22 -9.26 -7.04
CA LEU A 29 16.71 -8.08 -7.76
C LEU A 29 17.29 -7.05 -6.77
N PRO A 30 18.46 -6.45 -7.06
CA PRO A 30 19.01 -5.38 -6.24
C PRO A 30 18.04 -4.19 -6.14
N LEU A 31 17.85 -3.63 -4.93
CA LEU A 31 16.92 -2.53 -4.68
C LEU A 31 17.18 -1.32 -5.59
N ARG A 32 18.46 -0.93 -5.79
CA ARG A 32 18.83 0.14 -6.74
C ARG A 32 18.28 -0.12 -8.14
N SER A 33 18.44 -1.32 -8.66
CA SER A 33 17.96 -1.66 -10.03
C SER A 33 16.45 -1.59 -10.15
N ARG A 34 15.73 -1.91 -9.06
CA ARG A 34 14.26 -1.80 -8.99
C ARG A 34 13.81 -0.34 -9.01
N ILE A 35 14.45 0.53 -8.22
CA ILE A 35 14.19 1.98 -8.18
C ILE A 35 14.45 2.61 -9.56
N GLU A 36 15.60 2.30 -10.18
CA GLU A 36 15.95 2.79 -11.50
C GLU A 36 14.97 2.32 -12.59
N ALA A 37 14.50 1.06 -12.52
CA ALA A 37 13.51 0.53 -13.45
C ALA A 37 12.13 1.23 -13.27
N ALA A 38 11.70 1.47 -12.04
CA ALA A 38 10.47 2.19 -11.73
C ALA A 38 10.53 3.63 -12.27
N GLN A 39 11.63 4.33 -12.07
CA GLN A 39 11.84 5.67 -12.62
C GLN A 39 11.78 5.68 -14.16
N ARG A 40 12.46 4.74 -14.83
CA ARG A 40 12.39 4.63 -16.31
C ARG A 40 10.99 4.37 -16.82
N ALA A 41 10.17 3.64 -16.06
CA ALA A 41 8.77 3.36 -16.41
C ALA A 41 7.84 4.57 -16.16
N GLY A 42 8.25 5.54 -15.34
CA GLY A 42 7.49 6.77 -15.06
C GLY A 42 6.81 6.80 -13.69
N PHE A 43 7.24 5.98 -12.74
CA PHE A 43 6.90 6.11 -11.32
C PHE A 43 7.70 7.25 -10.69
N THR A 44 7.09 7.95 -9.72
CA THR A 44 7.69 9.06 -8.96
C THR A 44 7.66 8.82 -7.45
N ALA A 45 7.15 7.67 -7.02
CA ALA A 45 7.10 7.25 -5.63
C ALA A 45 7.37 5.75 -5.55
N PHE A 46 7.86 5.28 -4.39
CA PHE A 46 8.37 3.92 -4.28
C PHE A 46 8.11 3.30 -2.91
N GLY A 47 7.64 2.04 -2.89
CA GLY A 47 7.46 1.21 -1.71
C GLY A 47 8.67 0.30 -1.48
N ILE A 48 9.09 0.16 -0.22
CA ILE A 48 10.25 -0.65 0.19
C ILE A 48 9.85 -1.58 1.33
N LEU A 49 10.08 -2.88 1.14
CA LEU A 49 9.84 -3.89 2.16
C LEU A 49 10.99 -3.91 3.19
N ASP A 50 10.69 -4.23 4.45
CA ASP A 50 11.68 -4.37 5.53
C ASP A 50 12.81 -5.36 5.17
N PHE A 51 12.50 -6.43 4.45
CA PHE A 51 13.48 -7.38 3.90
C PHE A 51 14.46 -6.71 2.93
N ASP A 52 14.00 -5.78 2.11
CA ASP A 52 14.84 -5.01 1.18
C ASP A 52 15.74 -4.04 1.95
N VAL A 53 15.22 -3.36 2.97
CA VAL A 53 16.01 -2.50 3.86
C VAL A 53 17.12 -3.32 4.53
N ARG A 54 16.78 -4.47 5.13
CA ARG A 54 17.77 -5.37 5.76
C ARG A 54 18.81 -5.86 4.78
N ALA A 55 18.41 -6.22 3.55
CA ALA A 55 19.34 -6.69 2.53
C ALA A 55 20.27 -5.57 2.08
N PHE A 56 19.75 -4.35 1.89
CA PHE A 56 20.55 -3.19 1.47
C PHE A 56 21.57 -2.78 2.53
N LEU A 57 21.19 -2.82 3.81
CA LEU A 57 22.05 -2.44 4.94
C LEU A 57 23.19 -3.43 5.22
N ARG A 58 23.28 -4.56 4.52
CA ARG A 58 24.45 -5.47 4.64
C ARG A 58 25.73 -4.85 4.07
N ASP A 59 25.59 -4.05 3.01
CA ASP A 59 26.73 -3.52 2.25
C ASP A 59 26.70 -2.01 2.06
N GLN A 60 25.56 -1.36 2.41
CA GLN A 60 25.31 0.05 2.20
C GLN A 60 24.65 0.67 3.45
N ASP A 61 24.41 1.97 3.44
CA ASP A 61 23.72 2.70 4.52
C ASP A 61 22.45 3.41 4.01
N LEU A 62 21.64 3.91 4.95
CA LEU A 62 20.38 4.62 4.64
C LEU A 62 20.63 5.94 3.91
N ALA A 63 21.75 6.62 4.14
CA ALA A 63 22.10 7.84 3.43
C ALA A 63 22.35 7.58 1.94
N THR A 64 22.98 6.44 1.63
CA THR A 64 23.15 5.97 0.24
C THR A 64 21.80 5.63 -0.38
N LEU A 65 20.89 4.96 0.36
CA LEU A 65 19.56 4.65 -0.15
C LEU A 65 18.74 5.92 -0.42
N HIS A 66 18.79 6.89 0.50
CA HIS A 66 18.15 8.20 0.31
C HIS A 66 18.65 8.88 -0.97
N SER A 67 19.99 8.92 -1.17
CA SER A 67 20.55 9.50 -2.39
C SER A 67 20.07 8.79 -3.66
N ILE A 68 19.95 7.45 -3.64
CA ILE A 68 19.43 6.69 -4.79
C ILE A 68 17.98 7.07 -5.08
N LEU A 69 17.13 7.20 -4.06
CA LEU A 69 15.73 7.58 -4.21
C LEU A 69 15.60 9.01 -4.77
N ASP A 70 16.37 9.95 -4.22
CA ASP A 70 16.39 11.35 -4.65
C ASP A 70 16.90 11.50 -6.09
N ASP A 71 18.03 10.87 -6.43
CA ASP A 71 18.60 10.85 -7.80
C ASP A 71 17.63 10.29 -8.85
N ASN A 72 16.68 9.44 -8.44
CA ASN A 72 15.64 8.87 -9.30
C ASN A 72 14.28 9.59 -9.17
N GLY A 73 14.21 10.70 -8.44
CA GLY A 73 13.00 11.51 -8.31
C GLY A 73 11.85 10.82 -7.60
N MET A 74 12.14 9.94 -6.65
CA MET A 74 11.13 9.28 -5.80
C MET A 74 10.79 10.21 -4.64
N ASP A 75 9.71 10.96 -4.75
CA ASP A 75 9.32 12.04 -3.84
C ASP A 75 8.37 11.62 -2.71
N VAL A 76 7.79 10.42 -2.79
CA VAL A 76 7.01 9.78 -1.72
C VAL A 76 7.52 8.36 -1.53
N ILE A 77 7.90 8.05 -0.30
CA ILE A 77 8.41 6.74 0.09
C ILE A 77 7.42 6.09 1.04
N GLU A 78 7.07 4.86 0.73
CA GLU A 78 6.31 3.93 1.58
C GLU A 78 7.26 2.88 2.13
N LEU A 79 7.10 2.54 3.40
CA LEU A 79 7.78 1.41 4.01
C LEU A 79 6.78 0.34 4.42
N GLU A 80 7.15 -0.90 4.34
CA GLU A 80 6.34 -2.03 4.74
C GLU A 80 7.22 -3.22 5.19
N PHE A 81 6.83 -4.11 5.99
CA PHE A 81 5.49 -4.29 6.52
C PHE A 81 5.60 -4.57 8.03
N LEU A 82 4.88 -3.84 8.88
CA LEU A 82 4.93 -4.04 10.32
C LEU A 82 3.75 -4.91 10.77
N THR A 83 4.07 -6.05 11.39
CA THR A 83 3.10 -7.02 11.91
C THR A 83 3.21 -7.15 13.43
N ARG A 84 2.18 -7.69 14.09
CA ARG A 84 2.18 -8.03 15.54
C ARG A 84 2.47 -6.85 16.47
N TRP A 85 2.26 -5.64 16.01
CA TRP A 85 2.48 -4.39 16.75
C TRP A 85 1.52 -4.21 17.94
N TRP A 86 0.41 -4.96 17.98
CA TRP A 86 -0.61 -4.99 19.04
C TRP A 86 -0.33 -6.05 20.12
N THR A 87 0.64 -6.93 19.93
CA THR A 87 0.91 -8.09 20.83
C THR A 87 1.72 -7.68 22.07
N ASP A 88 2.00 -8.62 22.93
CA ASP A 88 2.89 -8.51 24.08
C ASP A 88 3.96 -9.63 24.11
N GLY A 89 4.81 -9.62 25.14
CA GLY A 89 5.81 -10.68 25.39
C GLY A 89 6.78 -10.88 24.23
N ALA A 90 7.02 -12.15 23.87
CA ALA A 90 8.04 -12.52 22.88
C ALA A 90 7.67 -12.10 21.44
N GLU A 91 6.38 -12.13 21.09
CA GLU A 91 5.91 -11.70 19.77
C GLU A 91 6.09 -10.20 19.60
N ARG A 92 5.77 -9.43 20.64
CA ARG A 92 6.00 -7.98 20.65
C ARG A 92 7.48 -7.66 20.54
N ALA A 93 8.35 -8.37 21.23
CA ALA A 93 9.79 -8.14 21.14
C ALA A 93 10.32 -8.32 19.72
N ALA A 94 9.85 -9.36 19.00
CA ALA A 94 10.19 -9.58 17.60
C ALA A 94 9.63 -8.48 16.67
N SER A 95 8.42 -8.00 16.94
CA SER A 95 7.83 -6.86 16.22
C SER A 95 8.60 -5.57 16.47
N ASP A 96 9.04 -5.32 17.71
CA ASP A 96 9.79 -4.11 18.08
C ASP A 96 11.16 -4.03 17.39
N GLU A 97 11.82 -5.16 17.10
CA GLU A 97 13.04 -5.18 16.29
C GLU A 97 12.76 -4.70 14.85
N ASN A 98 11.66 -5.13 14.25
CA ASN A 98 11.25 -4.68 12.92
C ASN A 98 10.77 -3.23 12.94
N ARG A 99 10.02 -2.85 13.97
CA ARG A 99 9.56 -1.48 14.22
C ARG A 99 10.73 -0.51 14.29
N ALA A 100 11.78 -0.82 15.07
CA ALA A 100 12.97 0.00 15.19
C ALA A 100 13.69 0.19 13.85
N LEU A 101 13.79 -0.86 13.02
CA LEU A 101 14.34 -0.79 11.68
C LEU A 101 13.52 0.14 10.78
N LEU A 102 12.20 -0.08 10.72
CA LEU A 102 11.30 0.68 9.85
C LEU A 102 11.25 2.16 10.25
N PHE A 103 11.21 2.47 11.56
CA PHE A 103 11.22 3.86 12.02
C PHE A 103 12.56 4.56 11.76
N SER A 104 13.68 3.86 11.95
CA SER A 104 15.00 4.39 11.57
C SER A 104 15.10 4.65 10.06
N ALA A 105 14.57 3.75 9.25
CA ALA A 105 14.51 3.94 7.82
C ALA A 105 13.56 5.07 7.42
N ALA A 106 12.40 5.19 8.07
CA ALA A 106 11.44 6.25 7.81
C ALA A 106 12.03 7.64 8.09
N GLU A 107 12.70 7.81 9.22
CA GLU A 107 13.38 9.06 9.57
C GLU A 107 14.48 9.42 8.55
N ALA A 108 15.31 8.43 8.18
CA ALA A 108 16.43 8.66 7.27
C ALA A 108 16.00 8.92 5.81
N LEU A 109 14.89 8.32 5.37
CA LEU A 109 14.39 8.41 3.99
C LEU A 109 13.28 9.46 3.83
N GLY A 110 12.77 10.04 4.91
CA GLY A 110 11.60 10.91 4.89
C GLY A 110 10.34 10.17 4.45
N ALA A 111 10.16 8.92 4.88
CA ALA A 111 9.04 8.11 4.44
C ALA A 111 7.69 8.71 4.88
N HIS A 112 6.75 8.75 3.95
CA HIS A 112 5.42 9.29 4.18
C HIS A 112 4.64 8.47 5.20
N HIS A 113 4.71 7.14 5.11
CA HIS A 113 4.04 6.22 6.03
C HIS A 113 4.71 4.85 6.06
N ILE A 114 4.35 4.10 7.09
CA ILE A 114 4.65 2.67 7.23
C ILE A 114 3.34 1.90 7.17
N LYS A 115 3.22 0.94 6.26
CA LYS A 115 2.10 0.00 6.14
C LYS A 115 2.13 -0.98 7.31
N VAL A 116 0.98 -1.16 7.99
CA VAL A 116 0.86 -2.05 9.15
C VAL A 116 -0.28 -3.05 8.95
N ALA A 117 -0.02 -4.29 9.37
CA ALA A 117 -0.94 -5.40 9.20
C ALA A 117 -2.00 -5.50 10.30
N PRO A 118 -3.19 -6.08 9.99
CA PRO A 118 -4.09 -6.69 10.98
C PRO A 118 -3.56 -8.06 11.45
N ASP A 119 -4.33 -8.74 12.31
CA ASP A 119 -4.01 -10.11 12.70
C ASP A 119 -4.52 -11.10 11.62
N LEU A 120 -3.56 -11.79 10.99
CA LEU A 120 -3.84 -12.82 9.98
C LEU A 120 -4.05 -14.22 10.59
N ALA A 121 -3.76 -14.40 11.87
CA ALA A 121 -3.86 -15.69 12.53
C ALA A 121 -5.17 -15.87 13.31
N ASP A 122 -5.70 -14.80 13.89
CA ASP A 122 -7.00 -14.76 14.55
C ASP A 122 -8.01 -14.02 13.65
N LEU A 123 -9.07 -14.71 13.23
CA LEU A 123 -10.13 -14.16 12.40
C LEU A 123 -11.34 -13.68 13.20
N SER A 124 -11.25 -13.68 14.54
CA SER A 124 -12.31 -13.18 15.41
C SER A 124 -12.46 -11.66 15.23
N PRO A 125 -13.69 -11.12 15.26
CA PRO A 125 -13.89 -9.67 15.20
C PRO A 125 -13.05 -8.96 16.27
N PRO A 126 -12.34 -7.88 15.93
CA PRO A 126 -11.46 -7.19 16.85
C PRO A 126 -12.24 -6.45 17.94
N ASP A 127 -11.67 -6.35 19.13
CA ASP A 127 -12.08 -5.35 20.11
C ASP A 127 -11.60 -3.98 19.66
N ILE A 128 -12.51 -3.13 19.19
CA ILE A 128 -12.21 -1.81 18.63
C ILE A 128 -11.41 -0.95 19.62
N GLY A 129 -11.79 -0.97 20.93
CA GLY A 129 -11.10 -0.18 21.94
C GLY A 129 -9.65 -0.59 22.12
N PHE A 130 -9.39 -1.90 22.19
CA PHE A 130 -8.04 -2.44 22.28
C PHE A 130 -7.18 -2.09 21.05
N TRP A 131 -7.73 -2.29 19.86
CA TRP A 131 -7.01 -2.00 18.62
C TRP A 131 -6.76 -0.50 18.42
N ALA A 132 -7.72 0.35 18.78
CA ALA A 132 -7.59 1.80 18.71
C ALA A 132 -6.49 2.32 19.68
N GLU A 133 -6.44 1.81 20.92
CA GLU A 133 -5.39 2.15 21.89
C GLU A 133 -4.00 1.74 21.39
N ALA A 134 -3.87 0.50 20.92
CA ALA A 134 -2.61 -0.01 20.37
C ALA A 134 -2.17 0.79 19.12
N PHE A 135 -3.13 1.19 18.26
CA PHE A 135 -2.85 1.97 17.05
C PHE A 135 -2.48 3.42 17.39
N HIS A 136 -3.12 4.03 18.40
CA HIS A 136 -2.73 5.33 18.95
C HIS A 136 -1.27 5.32 19.42
N ASP A 137 -0.88 4.33 20.22
CA ASP A 137 0.49 4.21 20.75
C ASP A 137 1.52 4.02 19.62
N LEU A 138 1.18 3.24 18.60
CA LEU A 138 2.03 3.05 17.43
C LEU A 138 2.17 4.34 16.62
N ALA A 139 1.06 5.07 16.42
CA ALA A 139 1.04 6.32 15.67
C ALA A 139 1.83 7.44 16.38
N ARG A 140 1.71 7.52 17.71
CA ARG A 140 2.51 8.45 18.52
C ARG A 140 4.02 8.20 18.35
N ASP A 141 4.42 6.94 18.31
CA ASP A 141 5.81 6.56 18.08
C ASP A 141 6.25 6.92 16.65
N ALA A 142 5.42 6.63 15.66
CA ALA A 142 5.67 7.00 14.25
C ALA A 142 5.85 8.52 14.09
N GLU A 143 5.00 9.33 14.72
CA GLU A 143 5.09 10.78 14.69
C GLU A 143 6.44 11.27 15.26
N SER A 144 6.96 10.63 16.33
CA SER A 144 8.26 10.98 16.91
C SER A 144 9.43 10.76 15.95
N HIS A 145 9.24 9.91 14.92
CA HIS A 145 10.18 9.66 13.83
C HIS A 145 9.82 10.38 12.52
N GLY A 146 8.88 11.33 12.57
CA GLY A 146 8.48 12.15 11.43
C GLY A 146 7.71 11.40 10.34
N THR A 147 7.08 10.27 10.69
CA THR A 147 6.30 9.43 9.76
C THR A 147 4.90 9.15 10.33
N ARG A 148 4.14 8.32 9.64
CA ARG A 148 2.76 7.90 9.97
C ARG A 148 2.63 6.40 9.88
N VAL A 149 1.53 5.85 10.37
CA VAL A 149 1.19 4.43 10.19
C VAL A 149 -0.14 4.30 9.46
N ALA A 150 -0.15 3.47 8.43
CA ALA A 150 -1.31 3.19 7.59
C ALA A 150 -1.76 1.75 7.79
N LEU A 151 -2.92 1.57 8.45
CA LEU A 151 -3.52 0.25 8.67
C LEU A 151 -4.17 -0.22 7.37
N GLU A 152 -3.73 -1.36 6.89
CA GLU A 152 -4.32 -2.07 5.76
C GLU A 152 -5.28 -3.15 6.27
N PHE A 153 -6.57 -3.01 6.01
CA PHE A 153 -7.53 -4.08 6.33
C PHE A 153 -7.48 -5.19 5.27
N MET A 154 -7.73 -6.44 5.67
CA MET A 154 -7.64 -7.58 4.76
C MET A 154 -8.81 -8.54 4.99
N PRO A 155 -9.57 -8.94 3.95
CA PRO A 155 -10.76 -9.80 4.10
C PRO A 155 -10.50 -11.15 4.77
N PHE A 156 -9.26 -11.58 4.83
CA PHE A 156 -8.80 -12.81 5.45
C PHE A 156 -8.06 -12.58 6.78
N ALA A 157 -8.33 -11.45 7.45
CA ALA A 157 -7.77 -11.08 8.74
C ALA A 157 -8.89 -10.72 9.74
N ASN A 158 -8.53 -10.42 11.00
CA ASN A 158 -9.50 -9.99 12.00
C ASN A 158 -10.11 -8.62 11.68
N ILE A 159 -9.33 -7.67 11.15
CA ILE A 159 -9.82 -6.40 10.61
C ILE A 159 -10.11 -6.62 9.14
N SER A 160 -11.29 -7.15 8.84
CA SER A 160 -11.64 -7.71 7.54
C SER A 160 -12.48 -6.79 6.65
N THR A 161 -12.92 -5.64 7.15
CA THR A 161 -13.78 -4.71 6.42
C THR A 161 -13.30 -3.28 6.54
N LEU A 162 -13.63 -2.47 5.51
CA LEU A 162 -13.35 -1.05 5.50
C LEU A 162 -13.95 -0.34 6.72
N ASP A 163 -15.21 -0.61 7.06
CA ASP A 163 -15.92 0.03 8.19
C ASP A 163 -15.18 -0.24 9.52
N CYS A 164 -14.72 -1.46 9.74
CA CYS A 164 -13.96 -1.82 10.93
C CYS A 164 -12.62 -1.07 11.01
N ALA A 165 -11.90 -0.98 9.90
CA ALA A 165 -10.63 -0.24 9.84
C ALA A 165 -10.83 1.26 10.08
N VAL A 166 -11.89 1.85 9.49
CA VAL A 166 -12.28 3.26 9.70
C VAL A 166 -12.61 3.51 11.17
N GLU A 167 -13.40 2.63 11.80
CA GLU A 167 -13.74 2.75 13.22
C GLU A 167 -12.50 2.73 14.12
N ILE A 168 -11.56 1.81 13.89
CA ILE A 168 -10.30 1.73 14.63
C ILE A 168 -9.45 2.99 14.41
N ALA A 169 -9.25 3.42 13.16
CA ALA A 169 -8.46 4.59 12.85
C ALA A 169 -9.06 5.88 13.45
N ALA A 170 -10.38 6.04 13.37
CA ALA A 170 -11.07 7.19 13.99
C ALA A 170 -11.01 7.14 15.52
N ALA A 171 -11.21 5.97 16.13
CA ALA A 171 -11.15 5.81 17.59
C ALA A 171 -9.73 5.95 18.16
N SER A 172 -8.69 5.76 17.36
CA SER A 172 -7.30 5.99 17.79
C SER A 172 -7.02 7.46 18.09
N ASP A 173 -7.79 8.39 17.55
CA ASP A 173 -7.71 9.83 17.80
C ASP A 173 -6.28 10.38 17.71
N HIS A 174 -5.55 10.01 16.65
CA HIS A 174 -4.17 10.42 16.43
C HIS A 174 -3.91 10.81 14.97
N PRO A 175 -3.32 11.99 14.68
CA PRO A 175 -3.14 12.47 13.30
C PRO A 175 -2.14 11.65 12.46
N ALA A 176 -1.30 10.84 13.09
CA ALA A 176 -0.40 9.92 12.40
C ALA A 176 -0.96 8.49 12.26
N ALA A 177 -2.21 8.24 12.68
CA ALA A 177 -2.93 6.99 12.47
C ALA A 177 -3.90 7.15 11.30
N GLY A 178 -3.77 6.32 10.27
CA GLY A 178 -4.64 6.35 9.11
C GLY A 178 -4.72 4.99 8.40
N LEU A 179 -5.26 5.02 7.21
CA LEU A 179 -5.56 3.82 6.43
C LEU A 179 -4.73 3.75 5.16
N LEU A 180 -4.35 2.56 4.80
CA LEU A 180 -4.06 2.19 3.42
C LEU A 180 -5.30 1.45 2.90
N VAL A 181 -5.80 1.87 1.74
CA VAL A 181 -6.99 1.28 1.13
C VAL A 181 -6.59 0.66 -0.22
N ASP A 182 -6.54 -0.64 -0.22
CA ASP A 182 -6.26 -1.47 -1.39
C ASP A 182 -7.59 -1.88 -2.06
N LEU A 183 -7.69 -1.65 -3.37
CA LEU A 183 -8.90 -1.97 -4.13
C LEU A 183 -9.25 -3.45 -4.09
N TRP A 184 -8.25 -4.35 -4.13
CA TRP A 184 -8.51 -5.79 -4.02
C TRP A 184 -9.22 -6.12 -2.70
N HIS A 185 -8.76 -5.51 -1.60
CA HIS A 185 -9.36 -5.72 -0.29
C HIS A 185 -10.75 -5.11 -0.18
N VAL A 186 -10.99 -3.95 -0.78
CA VAL A 186 -12.33 -3.34 -0.89
C VAL A 186 -13.28 -4.30 -1.60
N GLU A 187 -12.95 -4.73 -2.80
CA GLU A 187 -13.80 -5.61 -3.61
C GLU A 187 -14.05 -6.96 -2.93
N ARG A 188 -13.02 -7.58 -2.37
CA ARG A 188 -13.13 -8.90 -1.73
C ARG A 188 -13.81 -8.85 -0.35
N SER A 189 -13.85 -7.72 0.32
CA SER A 189 -14.65 -7.51 1.55
C SER A 189 -16.12 -7.26 1.25
N GLY A 190 -16.48 -7.01 -0.02
CA GLY A 190 -17.84 -6.66 -0.43
C GLY A 190 -18.21 -5.21 -0.12
N ALA A 191 -17.25 -4.35 0.18
CA ALA A 191 -17.48 -2.92 0.30
C ALA A 191 -17.78 -2.32 -1.09
N SER A 192 -18.63 -1.30 -1.11
CA SER A 192 -18.94 -0.58 -2.35
C SER A 192 -18.05 0.65 -2.53
N VAL A 193 -17.93 1.14 -3.76
CA VAL A 193 -17.32 2.44 -4.04
C VAL A 193 -18.01 3.57 -3.27
N ASP A 194 -19.33 3.50 -3.07
CA ASP A 194 -20.07 4.47 -2.27
C ASP A 194 -19.68 4.44 -0.78
N ALA A 195 -19.41 3.26 -0.23
CA ALA A 195 -18.88 3.14 1.13
C ALA A 195 -17.51 3.80 1.25
N MET A 196 -16.64 3.59 0.27
CA MET A 196 -15.33 4.23 0.18
C MET A 196 -15.46 5.77 0.13
N ALA A 197 -16.39 6.30 -0.65
CA ALA A 197 -16.65 7.75 -0.76
C ALA A 197 -17.12 8.40 0.56
N SER A 198 -17.53 7.59 1.54
CA SER A 198 -17.94 8.05 2.87
C SER A 198 -16.79 8.17 3.87
N VAL A 199 -15.61 7.63 3.55
CA VAL A 199 -14.42 7.70 4.41
C VAL A 199 -13.85 9.11 4.37
N PRO A 200 -13.55 9.75 5.53
CA PRO A 200 -12.85 11.02 5.52
C PRO A 200 -11.49 10.90 4.81
N VAL A 201 -11.27 11.70 3.77
CA VAL A 201 -10.04 11.63 2.96
C VAL A 201 -8.78 11.82 3.80
N ASP A 202 -8.85 12.60 4.87
CA ASP A 202 -7.74 12.85 5.80
C ASP A 202 -7.32 11.60 6.60
N LEU A 203 -8.16 10.58 6.68
CA LEU A 203 -7.81 9.27 7.25
C LEU A 203 -7.09 8.36 6.26
N ILE A 204 -7.09 8.67 4.97
CA ILE A 204 -6.48 7.83 3.94
C ILE A 204 -5.07 8.34 3.67
N PHE A 205 -4.06 7.55 4.03
CA PHE A 205 -2.65 7.89 3.84
C PHE A 205 -2.07 7.29 2.57
N ALA A 206 -2.64 6.17 2.12
CA ALA A 206 -2.26 5.51 0.89
C ALA A 206 -3.45 4.77 0.27
N ILE A 207 -3.38 4.58 -1.03
CA ILE A 207 -4.27 3.71 -1.78
C ILE A 207 -3.46 2.78 -2.67
N GLU A 208 -4.00 1.63 -2.99
CA GLU A 208 -3.41 0.71 -3.95
C GLU A 208 -4.43 0.33 -5.02
N LEU A 209 -4.00 0.47 -6.27
CA LEU A 209 -4.75 0.09 -7.46
C LEU A 209 -4.20 -1.21 -8.01
N ASP A 210 -5.10 -2.10 -8.28
CA ASP A 210 -4.89 -3.37 -8.95
C ASP A 210 -6.16 -3.77 -9.69
N ASP A 211 -6.30 -5.03 -10.01
CA ASP A 211 -7.52 -5.61 -10.55
C ASP A 211 -7.57 -7.11 -10.22
N GLY A 212 -8.70 -7.73 -10.42
CA GLY A 212 -8.90 -9.16 -10.16
C GLY A 212 -10.02 -9.76 -10.98
N ALA A 213 -10.15 -11.10 -10.93
CA ALA A 213 -11.29 -11.79 -11.51
C ALA A 213 -12.59 -11.38 -10.79
N ALA A 214 -13.73 -11.44 -11.48
CA ALA A 214 -15.05 -11.14 -10.90
C ALA A 214 -15.34 -12.00 -9.65
N GLU A 215 -15.01 -13.28 -9.72
CA GLU A 215 -15.15 -14.21 -8.62
C GLU A 215 -13.78 -14.59 -8.05
N PRO A 216 -13.64 -14.76 -6.71
CA PRO A 216 -12.41 -15.23 -6.10
C PRO A 216 -12.00 -16.62 -6.63
N ILE A 217 -10.71 -16.85 -6.76
CA ILE A 217 -10.17 -18.12 -7.26
C ILE A 217 -9.38 -18.81 -6.15
N GLY A 218 -9.96 -19.82 -5.54
CA GLY A 218 -9.33 -20.62 -4.49
C GLY A 218 -9.38 -19.96 -3.12
N ASP A 219 -8.32 -20.08 -2.36
CA ASP A 219 -8.19 -19.44 -1.04
C ASP A 219 -7.97 -17.92 -1.20
N PRO A 220 -8.59 -17.07 -0.36
CA PRO A 220 -8.44 -15.61 -0.47
C PRO A 220 -6.99 -15.11 -0.39
N TYR A 221 -6.16 -15.74 0.45
CA TYR A 221 -4.74 -15.39 0.55
C TYR A 221 -3.97 -15.73 -0.74
N ASP A 222 -4.25 -16.91 -1.32
CA ASP A 222 -3.66 -17.29 -2.61
C ASP A 222 -4.20 -16.44 -3.78
N ASP A 223 -5.47 -16.03 -3.72
CA ASP A 223 -6.06 -15.15 -4.75
C ASP A 223 -5.34 -13.80 -4.80
N THR A 224 -5.13 -13.15 -3.65
CA THR A 224 -4.40 -11.89 -3.57
C THR A 224 -2.91 -12.03 -3.90
N CYS A 225 -2.25 -13.10 -3.46
CA CYS A 225 -0.80 -13.25 -3.60
C CYS A 225 -0.33 -13.79 -4.96
N LEU A 226 -1.25 -14.32 -5.79
CA LEU A 226 -0.89 -14.99 -7.04
C LEU A 226 -1.62 -14.45 -8.27
N ARG A 227 -2.76 -13.77 -8.11
CA ARG A 227 -3.72 -13.59 -9.21
C ARG A 227 -4.17 -12.17 -9.45
N ARG A 228 -3.53 -11.17 -8.80
CA ARG A 228 -3.82 -9.78 -9.14
C ARG A 228 -3.51 -9.50 -10.59
N LEU A 229 -4.34 -8.69 -11.21
CA LEU A 229 -4.25 -8.26 -12.60
C LEU A 229 -3.85 -6.78 -12.66
N LEU A 230 -3.41 -6.35 -13.83
CA LEU A 230 -3.13 -4.94 -14.05
C LEU A 230 -4.44 -4.13 -14.06
N PRO A 231 -4.45 -2.89 -13.55
CA PRO A 231 -5.63 -2.04 -13.52
C PRO A 231 -6.37 -1.98 -14.85
N GLY A 232 -7.63 -2.42 -14.88
CA GLY A 232 -8.49 -2.49 -16.06
C GLY A 232 -8.29 -3.72 -16.93
N GLU A 233 -7.62 -4.76 -16.43
CA GLU A 233 -7.51 -6.07 -17.11
C GLU A 233 -8.38 -7.16 -16.45
N GLY A 234 -9.06 -6.84 -15.36
CA GLY A 234 -9.99 -7.70 -14.65
C GLY A 234 -11.43 -7.17 -14.66
N ALA A 235 -12.11 -7.37 -13.54
CA ALA A 235 -13.52 -7.03 -13.38
C ALA A 235 -13.79 -5.98 -12.27
N PHE A 236 -12.76 -5.47 -11.61
CA PHE A 236 -12.92 -4.47 -10.56
C PHE A 236 -13.25 -3.09 -11.13
N PRO A 237 -14.02 -2.26 -10.42
CA PRO A 237 -14.41 -0.92 -10.86
C PRO A 237 -13.28 0.09 -10.63
N VAL A 238 -12.10 -0.15 -11.21
CA VAL A 238 -10.88 0.65 -10.95
C VAL A 238 -11.09 2.12 -11.28
N ALA A 239 -11.75 2.43 -12.38
CA ALA A 239 -11.99 3.82 -12.79
C ALA A 239 -13.00 4.51 -11.87
N GLU A 240 -14.06 3.82 -11.47
CA GLU A 240 -15.09 4.31 -10.53
C GLU A 240 -14.49 4.54 -9.14
N PHE A 241 -13.66 3.63 -8.65
CA PHE A 241 -12.93 3.78 -7.40
C PHE A 241 -12.00 4.99 -7.41
N ALA A 242 -11.21 5.15 -8.47
CA ALA A 242 -10.35 6.30 -8.62
C ALA A 242 -11.14 7.61 -8.77
N ALA A 243 -12.30 7.59 -9.45
CA ALA A 243 -13.18 8.76 -9.57
C ALA A 243 -13.72 9.21 -8.22
N ALA A 244 -14.19 8.28 -7.38
CA ALA A 244 -14.64 8.59 -6.02
C ALA A 244 -13.54 9.25 -5.19
N LEU A 245 -12.31 8.73 -5.24
CA LEU A 245 -11.16 9.33 -4.54
C LEU A 245 -10.81 10.73 -5.09
N MET A 246 -10.89 10.95 -6.40
CA MET A 246 -10.70 12.28 -7.01
C MET A 246 -11.75 13.28 -6.52
N GLU A 247 -13.02 12.86 -6.41
CA GLU A 247 -14.11 13.68 -5.88
C GLU A 247 -13.96 13.99 -4.39
N MET A 248 -13.37 13.08 -3.63
CA MET A 248 -12.98 13.29 -2.22
C MET A 248 -11.77 14.23 -2.07
N GLY A 249 -11.06 14.56 -3.14
CA GLY A 249 -9.88 15.43 -3.13
C GLY A 249 -8.55 14.71 -2.93
N TRP A 250 -8.45 13.43 -3.28
CA TRP A 250 -7.19 12.68 -3.25
C TRP A 250 -6.09 13.41 -4.03
N SER A 251 -4.90 13.57 -3.44
CA SER A 251 -3.80 14.35 -4.01
C SER A 251 -2.42 13.69 -3.87
N LEU A 252 -2.33 12.56 -3.17
CA LEU A 252 -1.11 11.76 -3.06
C LEU A 252 -0.92 10.88 -4.29
N PRO A 253 0.27 10.26 -4.49
CA PRO A 253 0.46 9.32 -5.59
C PRO A 253 -0.53 8.15 -5.54
N TRP A 254 -0.85 7.63 -6.73
CA TRP A 254 -1.64 6.41 -6.88
C TRP A 254 -0.72 5.20 -6.72
N GLY A 255 -0.83 4.50 -5.60
CA GLY A 255 -0.15 3.23 -5.39
C GLY A 255 -0.65 2.19 -6.41
N VAL A 256 0.25 1.33 -6.86
CA VAL A 256 -0.10 0.19 -7.70
C VAL A 256 0.55 -1.04 -7.12
N GLU A 257 -0.25 -2.04 -6.75
CA GLU A 257 0.25 -3.28 -6.17
C GLU A 257 -0.12 -4.49 -7.03
N ILE A 258 0.87 -5.05 -7.70
CA ILE A 258 0.67 -6.23 -8.55
C ILE A 258 1.38 -7.44 -7.96
N ILE A 259 0.62 -8.24 -7.21
CA ILE A 259 1.09 -9.52 -6.68
C ILE A 259 0.52 -10.65 -7.56
N SER A 260 1.32 -11.12 -8.51
CA SER A 260 0.87 -12.08 -9.52
C SER A 260 1.97 -13.06 -9.89
N GLU A 261 1.63 -14.34 -9.94
CA GLU A 261 2.59 -15.39 -10.27
C GLU A 261 3.09 -15.28 -11.73
N THR A 262 2.27 -14.78 -12.62
CA THR A 262 2.65 -14.59 -14.03
C THR A 262 3.41 -13.26 -14.23
N TYR A 263 3.01 -12.20 -13.55
CA TYR A 263 3.62 -10.89 -13.65
C TYR A 263 5.05 -10.90 -13.11
N ARG A 264 5.28 -11.46 -11.91
CA ARG A 264 6.59 -11.47 -11.25
C ARG A 264 7.69 -12.21 -12.02
N MET A 265 7.32 -13.06 -12.99
CA MET A 265 8.26 -13.79 -13.85
C MET A 265 8.77 -12.97 -15.03
N ARG A 266 8.21 -11.80 -15.26
CA ARG A 266 8.61 -10.89 -16.34
C ARG A 266 9.79 -10.01 -15.90
N SER A 267 10.57 -9.51 -16.85
CA SER A 267 11.57 -8.47 -16.53
C SER A 267 10.88 -7.15 -16.17
N LEU A 268 11.49 -6.35 -15.28
CA LEU A 268 10.93 -5.05 -14.90
C LEU A 268 10.79 -4.09 -16.09
N ASP A 269 11.73 -4.13 -17.02
CA ASP A 269 11.69 -3.30 -18.23
C ASP A 269 10.54 -3.67 -19.18
N ASP A 270 10.02 -4.91 -19.09
CA ASP A 270 8.87 -5.36 -19.88
C ASP A 270 7.54 -5.15 -19.15
N CYS A 271 7.50 -5.33 -17.83
CA CYS A 271 6.24 -5.33 -17.10
C CYS A 271 5.84 -3.94 -16.55
N LEU A 272 6.78 -3.14 -16.04
CA LEU A 272 6.44 -1.84 -15.44
C LEU A 272 5.84 -0.83 -16.44
N PRO A 273 6.27 -0.75 -17.72
CA PRO A 273 5.58 0.09 -18.70
C PRO A 273 4.11 -0.30 -18.93
N ASP A 274 3.77 -1.61 -18.84
CA ASP A 274 2.38 -2.06 -18.93
C ASP A 274 1.57 -1.59 -17.73
N VAL A 275 2.11 -1.70 -16.51
CA VAL A 275 1.47 -1.20 -15.28
C VAL A 275 1.16 0.29 -15.42
N VAL A 276 2.15 1.10 -15.76
CA VAL A 276 1.97 2.55 -15.92
C VAL A 276 0.91 2.87 -16.98
N ARG A 277 0.96 2.20 -18.13
CA ARG A 277 0.03 2.41 -19.24
C ARG A 277 -1.41 2.06 -18.85
N THR A 278 -1.62 0.92 -18.21
CA THR A 278 -2.96 0.46 -17.82
C THR A 278 -3.53 1.31 -16.71
N THR A 279 -2.74 1.66 -15.68
CA THR A 279 -3.16 2.53 -14.60
C THR A 279 -3.53 3.92 -15.10
N ARG A 280 -2.68 4.57 -15.90
CA ARG A 280 -2.99 5.89 -16.46
C ARG A 280 -4.25 5.88 -17.35
N ARG A 281 -4.53 4.78 -18.03
CA ARG A 281 -5.79 4.62 -18.78
C ARG A 281 -6.99 4.63 -17.83
N GLN A 282 -6.92 3.96 -16.69
CA GLN A 282 -8.01 3.96 -15.71
C GLN A 282 -8.17 5.33 -15.05
N LEU A 283 -7.08 6.00 -14.69
CA LEU A 283 -7.14 7.38 -14.17
C LEU A 283 -7.72 8.37 -15.20
N GLY A 284 -7.45 8.15 -16.49
CA GLY A 284 -8.10 8.92 -17.58
C GLY A 284 -9.61 8.74 -17.59
N ARG A 285 -10.09 7.48 -17.49
CA ARG A 285 -11.53 7.17 -17.41
C ARG A 285 -12.16 7.72 -16.11
N ALA A 286 -11.44 7.64 -14.99
CA ALA A 286 -11.90 8.24 -13.73
C ALA A 286 -12.20 9.74 -13.87
N ARG A 287 -11.33 10.49 -14.54
CA ARG A 287 -11.57 11.92 -14.83
C ARG A 287 -12.77 12.17 -15.74
N GLU A 288 -13.03 11.27 -16.70
CA GLU A 288 -14.23 11.35 -17.52
C GLU A 288 -15.49 11.20 -16.65
N ILE A 289 -15.52 10.21 -15.76
CA ILE A 289 -16.62 10.00 -14.79
C ILE A 289 -16.84 11.24 -13.91
N VAL A 290 -15.78 11.79 -13.31
CA VAL A 290 -15.87 13.02 -12.47
C VAL A 290 -16.46 14.18 -13.27
N ASN A 291 -16.03 14.38 -14.53
CA ASN A 291 -16.56 15.44 -15.37
C ASN A 291 -18.05 15.24 -15.71
N GLU A 292 -18.48 14.00 -15.95
CA GLU A 292 -19.89 13.67 -16.22
C GLU A 292 -20.77 13.93 -14.97
N HIS A 293 -20.31 13.57 -13.78
CA HIS A 293 -21.01 13.86 -12.52
C HIS A 293 -21.17 15.37 -12.30
N GLN A 294 -20.10 16.16 -12.52
CA GLN A 294 -20.13 17.61 -12.39
C GLN A 294 -21.07 18.27 -13.41
N ALA A 295 -21.10 17.76 -14.65
CA ALA A 295 -22.00 18.25 -15.69
C ALA A 295 -23.49 17.93 -15.39
N SER A 296 -23.74 16.82 -14.71
CA SER A 296 -25.11 16.39 -14.33
C SER A 296 -25.64 17.10 -13.07
N ALA A 297 -24.75 17.68 -12.26
CA ALA A 297 -25.10 18.42 -11.06
C ALA A 297 -25.37 19.93 -11.30
N ASN A 298 -25.05 20.44 -12.51
CA ASN A 298 -25.27 21.83 -12.94
C ASN A 298 -26.49 21.96 -13.85
#